data_4193b7b265d7e70c48eb587b76058fa4
#
_entry.id   4193b7b265d7e70c48eb587b76058fa4
#
_cell.length_a   1.000
_cell.length_b   1.000
_cell.length_c   1.000
_cell.angle_alpha   90.00
_cell.angle_beta   90.00
_cell.angle_gamma   90.00
#
_symmetry.space_group_name_H-M   'P 1'
#
loop_
_entity.id
_entity.type
_entity.pdbx_description
1 polymer ?
#
loop_
_entity_poly.entity_id
_entity_poly.type
_entity_poly.pdbx_seq_one_letter_code
_entity_poly.pdbx_strand_id
1 'polypeptide(L)'
;MYIVYKRQNVGGIDVTLRFCSIASGSSGNCYLVRTDDTVLLVDAGISCKKIEEGLEAAGTKLADVEALLVTHEHTDHVRGIKPLTNKLPGLEVYCTAGTWKYIEKECSAEHITVAAGKDFWIGDIRCCPFTLSHDAEEPVGYSFESEGRILTILTDSGYVTDEAHELLVDSNLIVLESNHDVDTLQFCNYPYNIKRRILSDFGHLSNETTGKELCKVLDEGKWGLLETPTVLLAHLSKETNFPEMAEATIKGVMESEGYYVGRHIDMATLSRDQVSDVYMV
;
A
#
# COMPACT_ATOMS: atom_id res chain seq x y z
N MET A 1 -4.28 11.51 23.56
CA MET A 1 -5.74 11.28 23.74
C MET A 1 -6.24 10.93 22.35
N TYR A 2 -6.25 9.64 22.03
CA TYR A 2 -6.50 9.13 20.67
C TYR A 2 -8.00 9.22 20.37
N ILE A 3 -8.34 9.91 19.29
CA ILE A 3 -9.72 9.98 18.80
C ILE A 3 -9.92 8.69 17.98
N VAL A 4 -10.48 7.66 18.61
CA VAL A 4 -11.04 6.52 17.89
C VAL A 4 -12.33 7.02 17.24
N TYR A 5 -12.30 7.23 15.93
CA TYR A 5 -13.52 7.47 15.17
C TYR A 5 -14.36 6.18 15.17
N LYS A 6 -15.21 6.04 16.19
CA LYS A 6 -16.36 5.13 16.11
C LYS A 6 -17.35 5.74 15.14
N ARG A 7 -17.33 5.37 13.87
CA ARG A 7 -18.50 5.57 13.01
C ARG A 7 -19.67 4.80 13.65
N GLN A 8 -20.75 5.52 14.01
CA GLN A 8 -21.98 4.89 14.43
C GLN A 8 -22.58 4.20 13.19
N ASN A 9 -22.88 2.89 13.34
CA ASN A 9 -23.60 2.09 12.37
C ASN A 9 -24.91 2.81 11.98
N VAL A 10 -24.96 3.32 10.77
CA VAL A 10 -26.19 3.74 10.12
C VAL A 10 -26.52 2.70 9.07
N GLY A 11 -27.27 1.66 9.50
CA GLY A 11 -27.82 0.63 8.62
C GLY A 11 -26.82 -0.51 8.33
N GLY A 12 -26.79 -1.50 9.19
CA GLY A 12 -26.53 -2.94 9.06
C GLY A 12 -25.62 -3.47 7.93
N ILE A 13 -24.55 -2.80 7.55
CA ILE A 13 -23.49 -3.40 6.74
C ILE A 13 -22.33 -3.64 7.71
N ASP A 14 -22.06 -4.91 8.02
CA ASP A 14 -20.82 -5.30 8.70
C ASP A 14 -19.67 -5.02 7.73
N VAL A 15 -18.86 -4.00 8.04
CA VAL A 15 -17.66 -3.67 7.25
C VAL A 15 -16.64 -4.75 7.54
N THR A 16 -16.43 -5.64 6.59
CA THR A 16 -15.57 -6.81 6.76
C THR A 16 -14.12 -6.57 6.36
N LEU A 17 -13.86 -5.73 5.34
CA LEU A 17 -12.50 -5.48 4.85
C LEU A 17 -11.72 -4.54 5.78
N ARG A 18 -10.52 -4.96 6.20
CA ARG A 18 -9.64 -4.22 7.13
C ARG A 18 -8.22 -4.17 6.61
N PHE A 19 -7.56 -3.07 6.90
CA PHE A 19 -6.17 -2.82 6.55
C PHE A 19 -5.35 -2.44 7.79
N CYS A 20 -4.09 -2.91 7.86
CA CYS A 20 -3.11 -2.44 8.83
C CYS A 20 -1.71 -2.46 8.20
N SER A 21 -0.96 -1.39 8.36
CA SER A 21 0.45 -1.35 7.98
C SER A 21 1.32 -1.87 9.13
N ILE A 22 2.07 -2.92 8.89
CA ILE A 22 3.08 -3.42 9.83
C ILE A 22 4.37 -2.62 9.67
N ALA A 23 4.71 -2.25 8.44
CA ALA A 23 5.83 -1.37 8.09
C ALA A 23 5.60 -0.77 6.70
N SER A 24 6.03 0.49 6.48
CA SER A 24 5.88 1.16 5.19
C SER A 24 7.04 2.12 4.91
N GLY A 25 7.95 1.75 4.00
CA GLY A 25 9.07 2.60 3.56
C GLY A 25 10.25 1.81 3.01
N SER A 26 11.22 2.51 2.46
CA SER A 26 12.42 1.94 1.79
C SER A 26 13.30 1.03 2.67
N SER A 27 12.96 0.83 3.93
CA SER A 27 13.62 -0.14 4.83
C SER A 27 12.88 -1.46 4.98
N GLY A 28 11.65 -1.54 4.49
CA GLY A 28 10.83 -2.74 4.45
C GLY A 28 9.34 -2.44 4.49
N ASN A 29 8.60 -3.13 3.66
CA ASN A 29 7.16 -3.01 3.50
C ASN A 29 6.48 -4.32 3.90
N CYS A 30 5.38 -4.23 4.61
CA CYS A 30 4.52 -5.35 4.95
C CYS A 30 3.16 -4.81 5.40
N TYR A 31 2.10 -5.23 4.71
CA TYR A 31 0.75 -4.82 4.99
C TYR A 31 -0.14 -6.03 5.26
N LEU A 32 -1.07 -5.86 6.20
CA LEU A 32 -2.12 -6.81 6.50
C LEU A 32 -3.42 -6.34 5.83
N VAL A 33 -4.02 -7.22 5.04
CA VAL A 33 -5.38 -7.06 4.49
C VAL A 33 -6.20 -8.25 4.95
N ARG A 34 -7.36 -8.02 5.56
CA ARG A 34 -8.19 -9.11 6.06
C ARG A 34 -9.67 -8.80 6.09
N THR A 35 -10.46 -9.85 6.06
CA THR A 35 -11.86 -9.89 6.50
C THR A 35 -11.97 -10.61 7.85
N ASP A 36 -13.15 -11.07 8.22
CA ASP A 36 -13.32 -11.98 9.37
C ASP A 36 -12.91 -13.42 9.02
N ASP A 37 -12.94 -13.79 7.73
CA ASP A 37 -12.72 -15.15 7.24
C ASP A 37 -11.36 -15.34 6.55
N THR A 38 -10.79 -14.28 5.93
CA THR A 38 -9.57 -14.35 5.11
C THR A 38 -8.49 -13.40 5.62
N VAL A 39 -7.24 -13.87 5.70
CA VAL A 39 -6.08 -13.08 6.17
C VAL A 39 -4.96 -13.12 5.14
N LEU A 40 -4.59 -11.95 4.59
CA LEU A 40 -3.58 -11.77 3.57
C LEU A 40 -2.45 -10.87 4.05
N LEU A 41 -1.22 -11.15 3.61
CA LEU A 41 -0.11 -10.22 3.67
C LEU A 41 0.19 -9.66 2.27
N VAL A 42 0.53 -8.38 2.20
CA VAL A 42 1.13 -7.77 1.01
C VAL A 42 2.56 -7.40 1.36
N ASP A 43 3.49 -8.00 0.65
CA ASP A 43 4.93 -7.95 0.87
C ASP A 43 5.41 -8.49 2.23
N ALA A 44 6.67 -8.90 2.24
CA ALA A 44 7.38 -9.38 3.42
C ALA A 44 8.80 -8.77 3.47
N GLY A 45 8.88 -7.44 3.39
CA GLY A 45 10.13 -6.70 3.33
C GLY A 45 10.83 -6.52 4.68
N ILE A 46 10.26 -7.03 5.77
CA ILE A 46 10.81 -6.98 7.12
C ILE A 46 11.06 -8.39 7.66
N SER A 47 11.70 -8.52 8.83
CA SER A 47 11.97 -9.84 9.40
C SER A 47 10.67 -10.56 9.80
N CYS A 48 10.63 -11.89 9.65
CA CYS A 48 9.48 -12.70 10.05
C CYS A 48 9.06 -12.48 11.52
N LYS A 49 10.03 -12.22 12.42
CA LYS A 49 9.73 -11.85 13.80
C LYS A 49 8.93 -10.54 13.90
N LYS A 50 9.31 -9.50 13.13
CA LYS A 50 8.56 -8.23 13.10
C LYS A 50 7.18 -8.39 12.46
N ILE A 51 7.05 -9.24 11.44
CA ILE A 51 5.75 -9.58 10.84
C ILE A 51 4.85 -10.19 11.92
N GLU A 52 5.33 -11.19 12.67
CA GLU A 52 4.57 -11.85 13.73
C GLU A 52 4.15 -10.87 14.83
N GLU A 53 5.11 -10.07 15.36
CA GLU A 53 4.84 -9.03 16.36
C GLU A 53 3.80 -8.00 15.86
N GLY A 54 3.87 -7.62 14.58
CA GLY A 54 2.94 -6.68 13.95
C GLY A 54 1.54 -7.26 13.78
N LEU A 55 1.45 -8.52 13.37
CA LEU A 55 0.17 -9.23 13.28
C LEU A 55 -0.49 -9.36 14.65
N GLU A 56 0.26 -9.74 15.70
CA GLU A 56 -0.23 -9.81 17.07
C GLU A 56 -0.76 -8.45 17.56
N ALA A 57 -0.05 -7.36 17.26
CA ALA A 57 -0.48 -6.00 17.60
C ALA A 57 -1.78 -5.61 16.86
N ALA A 58 -1.99 -6.11 15.64
CA ALA A 58 -3.21 -5.94 14.86
C ALA A 58 -4.33 -6.94 15.24
N GLY A 59 -4.13 -7.77 16.29
CA GLY A 59 -5.10 -8.76 16.75
C GLY A 59 -5.25 -9.98 15.83
N THR A 60 -4.21 -10.33 15.07
CA THR A 60 -4.17 -11.44 14.11
C THR A 60 -3.00 -12.36 14.46
N LYS A 61 -3.15 -13.67 14.26
CA LYS A 61 -2.06 -14.61 14.47
C LYS A 61 -1.35 -14.91 13.15
N LEU A 62 -0.04 -15.14 13.21
CA LEU A 62 0.71 -15.55 12.04
C LEU A 62 0.17 -16.83 11.39
N ALA A 63 -0.35 -17.76 12.20
CA ALA A 63 -0.95 -19.01 11.71
C ALA A 63 -2.27 -18.84 10.95
N ASP A 64 -2.90 -17.68 11.06
CA ASP A 64 -4.15 -17.36 10.36
C ASP A 64 -3.89 -16.80 8.95
N VAL A 65 -2.61 -16.51 8.59
CA VAL A 65 -2.24 -15.97 7.27
C VAL A 65 -2.34 -17.07 6.22
N GLU A 66 -3.19 -16.86 5.22
CA GLU A 66 -3.46 -17.81 4.14
C GLU A 66 -2.57 -17.57 2.92
N ALA A 67 -2.32 -16.29 2.61
CA ALA A 67 -1.56 -15.94 1.43
C ALA A 67 -0.64 -14.72 1.65
N LEU A 68 0.48 -14.71 0.89
CA LEU A 68 1.38 -13.59 0.72
C LEU A 68 1.32 -13.14 -0.74
N LEU A 69 0.91 -11.90 -0.97
CA LEU A 69 0.96 -11.25 -2.27
C LEU A 69 2.25 -10.43 -2.35
N VAL A 70 3.05 -10.60 -3.38
CA VAL A 70 4.31 -9.87 -3.55
C VAL A 70 4.19 -8.91 -4.72
N THR A 71 4.48 -7.63 -4.47
CA THR A 71 4.39 -6.57 -5.48
C THR A 71 5.52 -6.66 -6.50
N HIS A 72 6.75 -6.81 -6.03
CA HIS A 72 7.96 -6.92 -6.85
C HIS A 72 9.15 -7.48 -6.04
N GLU A 73 10.28 -7.75 -6.71
CA GLU A 73 11.41 -8.47 -6.15
C GLU A 73 12.41 -7.64 -5.32
N HIS A 74 12.25 -6.34 -5.14
CA HIS A 74 13.19 -5.55 -4.35
C HIS A 74 13.29 -6.01 -2.89
N THR A 75 14.49 -5.89 -2.33
CA THR A 75 14.83 -6.46 -1.01
C THR A 75 13.90 -5.97 0.11
N ASP A 76 13.44 -4.75 0.06
CA ASP A 76 12.51 -4.15 1.03
C ASP A 76 11.06 -4.62 0.87
N HIS A 77 10.79 -5.51 -0.09
CA HIS A 77 9.51 -6.21 -0.27
C HIS A 77 9.61 -7.73 -0.04
N VAL A 78 10.81 -8.32 -0.16
CA VAL A 78 10.93 -9.79 -0.20
C VAL A 78 11.87 -10.39 0.86
N ARG A 79 12.66 -9.59 1.58
CA ARG A 79 13.70 -10.05 2.51
C ARG A 79 13.22 -11.07 3.55
N GLY A 80 11.98 -11.00 3.98
CA GLY A 80 11.37 -11.87 4.98
C GLY A 80 10.72 -13.12 4.41
N ILE A 81 10.64 -13.31 3.09
CA ILE A 81 9.92 -14.43 2.46
C ILE A 81 10.44 -15.78 2.95
N LYS A 82 11.75 -16.00 2.87
CA LYS A 82 12.35 -17.28 3.26
C LYS A 82 12.04 -17.71 4.69
N PRO A 83 12.29 -16.90 5.73
CA PRO A 83 11.91 -17.28 7.09
C PRO A 83 10.40 -17.37 7.29
N LEU A 84 9.59 -16.59 6.57
CA LEU A 84 8.13 -16.63 6.65
C LEU A 84 7.59 -17.93 6.07
N THR A 85 7.96 -18.28 4.85
CA THR A 85 7.50 -19.52 4.18
C THR A 85 8.02 -20.79 4.87
N ASN A 86 9.21 -20.75 5.48
CA ASN A 86 9.69 -21.86 6.31
C ASN A 86 8.86 -22.04 7.60
N LYS A 87 8.33 -20.96 8.15
CA LYS A 87 7.50 -20.98 9.36
C LYS A 87 6.05 -21.35 9.07
N LEU A 88 5.57 -21.04 7.88
CA LEU A 88 4.22 -21.31 7.39
C LEU A 88 4.24 -22.23 6.14
N PRO A 89 4.40 -23.55 6.31
CA PRO A 89 4.56 -24.46 5.16
C PRO A 89 3.31 -24.60 4.27
N GLY A 90 2.16 -24.08 4.70
CA GLY A 90 0.92 -24.05 3.91
C GLY A 90 0.63 -22.67 3.27
N LEU A 91 1.54 -21.70 3.42
CA LEU A 91 1.36 -20.37 2.85
C LEU A 91 1.41 -20.43 1.32
N GLU A 92 0.44 -19.82 0.65
CA GLU A 92 0.47 -19.59 -0.80
C GLU A 92 1.13 -18.24 -1.11
N VAL A 93 2.01 -18.20 -2.11
CA VAL A 93 2.71 -16.97 -2.54
C VAL A 93 2.24 -16.58 -3.93
N TYR A 94 1.59 -15.43 -4.01
CA TYR A 94 1.06 -14.85 -5.24
C TYR A 94 2.02 -13.76 -5.73
N CYS A 95 2.57 -13.91 -6.93
CA CYS A 95 3.38 -12.86 -7.57
C CYS A 95 3.40 -13.06 -9.09
N THR A 96 3.90 -12.06 -9.81
CA THR A 96 4.08 -12.16 -11.26
C THR A 96 5.18 -13.17 -11.61
N ALA A 97 5.18 -13.66 -12.86
CA ALA A 97 6.22 -14.56 -13.33
C ALA A 97 7.60 -13.87 -13.35
N GLY A 98 7.63 -12.55 -13.57
CA GLY A 98 8.84 -11.73 -13.49
C GLY A 98 9.43 -11.73 -12.09
N THR A 99 8.64 -11.36 -11.10
CA THR A 99 9.03 -11.36 -9.68
C THR A 99 9.47 -12.73 -9.20
N TRP A 100 8.74 -13.80 -9.60
CA TRP A 100 9.07 -15.16 -9.19
C TRP A 100 10.48 -15.62 -9.54
N LYS A 101 11.01 -15.25 -10.71
CA LYS A 101 12.39 -15.61 -11.14
C LYS A 101 13.45 -15.20 -10.12
N TYR A 102 13.19 -14.14 -9.34
CA TYR A 102 14.14 -13.61 -8.37
C TYR A 102 13.98 -14.22 -6.97
N ILE A 103 12.75 -14.61 -6.61
CA ILE A 103 12.45 -15.09 -5.25
C ILE A 103 12.33 -16.62 -5.15
N GLU A 104 12.24 -17.36 -6.25
CA GLU A 104 11.99 -18.83 -6.25
C GLU A 104 12.97 -19.62 -5.37
N LYS A 105 14.24 -19.22 -5.32
CA LYS A 105 15.28 -19.89 -4.52
C LYS A 105 15.18 -19.59 -3.03
N GLU A 106 14.50 -18.52 -2.69
CA GLU A 106 14.30 -18.05 -1.32
C GLU A 106 12.89 -18.40 -0.78
N CYS A 107 12.02 -18.93 -1.63
CA CYS A 107 10.64 -19.26 -1.28
C CYS A 107 10.45 -20.78 -1.23
N SER A 108 9.96 -21.29 -0.10
CA SER A 108 9.64 -22.72 0.08
C SER A 108 8.14 -23.02 0.02
N ALA A 109 7.33 -22.00 -0.28
CA ALA A 109 5.88 -22.09 -0.39
C ALA A 109 5.41 -22.42 -1.81
N GLU A 110 4.12 -22.78 -1.94
CA GLU A 110 3.48 -22.91 -3.24
C GLU A 110 3.39 -21.54 -3.92
N HIS A 111 3.74 -21.48 -5.21
CA HIS A 111 3.68 -20.27 -6.01
C HIS A 111 2.47 -20.28 -6.93
N ILE A 112 1.72 -19.19 -6.89
CA ILE A 112 0.61 -18.92 -7.80
C ILE A 112 0.95 -17.69 -8.63
N THR A 113 1.06 -17.88 -9.95
CA THR A 113 1.37 -16.79 -10.86
C THR A 113 0.15 -15.90 -11.08
N VAL A 114 0.33 -14.60 -10.85
CA VAL A 114 -0.67 -13.55 -11.14
C VAL A 114 -0.19 -12.68 -12.31
N ALA A 115 -1.10 -11.92 -12.89
CA ALA A 115 -0.78 -10.95 -13.95
C ALA A 115 -1.66 -9.70 -13.79
N ALA A 116 -1.09 -8.53 -14.08
CA ALA A 116 -1.85 -7.27 -14.12
C ALA A 116 -3.10 -7.39 -14.99
N GLY A 117 -4.20 -6.79 -14.56
CA GLY A 117 -5.50 -6.84 -15.22
C GLY A 117 -6.19 -8.22 -15.20
N LYS A 118 -5.73 -9.15 -14.35
CA LYS A 118 -6.34 -10.48 -14.18
C LYS A 118 -6.71 -10.71 -12.71
N ASP A 119 -7.96 -10.48 -12.41
CA ASP A 119 -8.49 -10.65 -11.06
C ASP A 119 -8.54 -12.11 -10.63
N PHE A 120 -8.38 -12.33 -9.34
CA PHE A 120 -8.53 -13.63 -8.70
C PHE A 120 -9.13 -13.48 -7.30
N TRP A 121 -9.52 -14.60 -6.70
CA TRP A 121 -10.10 -14.62 -5.37
C TRP A 121 -9.22 -15.41 -4.40
N ILE A 122 -9.08 -14.87 -3.18
CA ILE A 122 -8.58 -15.61 -2.03
C ILE A 122 -9.66 -15.50 -0.95
N GLY A 123 -10.26 -16.62 -0.58
CA GLY A 123 -11.42 -16.61 0.29
C GLY A 123 -12.54 -15.69 -0.23
N ASP A 124 -12.93 -14.72 0.57
CA ASP A 124 -13.96 -13.72 0.28
C ASP A 124 -13.41 -12.36 -0.21
N ILE A 125 -12.11 -12.29 -0.51
CA ILE A 125 -11.44 -11.09 -1.04
C ILE A 125 -11.14 -11.26 -2.54
N ARG A 126 -11.67 -10.37 -3.38
CA ARG A 126 -11.24 -10.21 -4.77
C ARG A 126 -9.97 -9.41 -4.81
N CYS A 127 -8.95 -9.93 -5.47
CA CYS A 127 -7.62 -9.32 -5.63
C CYS A 127 -7.44 -8.91 -7.09
N CYS A 128 -7.18 -7.63 -7.34
CA CYS A 128 -7.01 -7.05 -8.67
C CYS A 128 -5.57 -6.52 -8.78
N PRO A 129 -4.62 -7.27 -9.34
CA PRO A 129 -3.27 -6.78 -9.60
C PRO A 129 -3.28 -5.82 -10.79
N PHE A 130 -2.55 -4.71 -10.68
CA PHE A 130 -2.40 -3.70 -11.73
C PHE A 130 -0.93 -3.30 -11.92
N THR A 131 -0.59 -2.81 -13.11
CA THR A 131 0.80 -2.49 -13.47
C THR A 131 1.30 -1.24 -12.71
N LEU A 132 2.50 -1.34 -12.11
CA LEU A 132 3.26 -0.22 -11.59
C LEU A 132 4.36 0.21 -12.56
N SER A 133 4.69 1.50 -12.55
CA SER A 133 5.85 2.02 -13.30
C SER A 133 7.08 2.09 -12.39
N HIS A 134 7.80 0.98 -12.29
CA HIS A 134 8.95 0.84 -11.40
C HIS A 134 10.09 0.05 -12.06
N ASP A 135 11.33 0.23 -11.56
CA ASP A 135 12.52 -0.44 -12.07
C ASP A 135 12.68 -1.87 -11.52
N ALA A 136 11.63 -2.67 -11.69
CA ALA A 136 11.56 -4.08 -11.37
C ALA A 136 11.15 -4.90 -12.61
N GLU A 137 11.23 -6.23 -12.56
CA GLU A 137 11.01 -7.07 -13.75
C GLU A 137 9.55 -7.05 -14.23
N GLU A 138 8.59 -7.17 -13.31
CA GLU A 138 7.15 -7.19 -13.61
C GLU A 138 6.36 -6.71 -12.37
N PRO A 139 6.52 -5.42 -11.98
CA PRO A 139 5.96 -4.91 -10.74
C PRO A 139 4.45 -4.70 -10.84
N VAL A 140 3.74 -5.04 -9.74
CA VAL A 140 2.29 -4.85 -9.62
C VAL A 140 1.91 -4.21 -8.28
N GLY A 141 0.89 -3.34 -8.31
CA GLY A 141 0.11 -2.97 -7.15
C GLY A 141 -1.11 -3.88 -7.01
N TYR A 142 -1.83 -3.77 -5.92
CA TYR A 142 -3.03 -4.56 -5.67
C TYR A 142 -4.20 -3.69 -5.23
N SER A 143 -5.37 -3.95 -5.82
CA SER A 143 -6.65 -3.50 -5.28
C SER A 143 -7.41 -4.71 -4.74
N PHE A 144 -8.07 -4.52 -3.59
CA PHE A 144 -8.81 -5.56 -2.86
C PHE A 144 -10.26 -5.13 -2.74
N GLU A 145 -11.18 -6.04 -3.02
CA GLU A 145 -12.60 -5.80 -2.87
C GLU A 145 -13.25 -6.92 -2.05
N SER A 146 -14.05 -6.53 -1.06
CA SER A 146 -14.95 -7.42 -0.35
C SER A 146 -16.22 -6.66 0.02
N GLU A 147 -17.40 -7.25 -0.27
CA GLU A 147 -18.72 -6.67 0.01
C GLU A 147 -18.92 -5.23 -0.50
N GLY A 148 -18.33 -4.91 -1.66
CA GLY A 148 -18.42 -3.59 -2.28
C GLY A 148 -17.56 -2.51 -1.61
N ARG A 149 -16.62 -2.89 -0.73
CA ARG A 149 -15.60 -2.03 -0.16
C ARG A 149 -14.26 -2.29 -0.84
N ILE A 150 -13.58 -1.22 -1.25
CA ILE A 150 -12.38 -1.28 -2.07
C ILE A 150 -11.22 -0.59 -1.35
N LEU A 151 -10.12 -1.33 -1.24
CA LEU A 151 -8.81 -0.88 -0.78
C LEU A 151 -7.82 -0.98 -1.93
N THR A 152 -7.13 0.09 -2.28
CA THR A 152 -6.04 0.05 -3.27
C THR A 152 -4.71 0.43 -2.64
N ILE A 153 -3.67 -0.39 -2.88
CA ILE A 153 -2.29 -0.19 -2.42
C ILE A 153 -1.42 0.10 -3.65
N LEU A 154 -0.88 1.31 -3.72
CA LEU A 154 0.03 1.77 -4.76
C LEU A 154 1.28 2.37 -4.11
N THR A 155 2.36 1.61 -4.09
CA THR A 155 3.69 2.03 -3.68
C THR A 155 4.69 1.65 -4.76
N ASP A 156 5.83 2.34 -4.80
CA ASP A 156 6.90 2.07 -5.75
C ASP A 156 6.46 2.28 -7.21
N SER A 157 6.09 3.52 -7.52
CA SER A 157 5.76 3.90 -8.89
C SER A 157 6.24 5.32 -9.19
N GLY A 158 6.84 5.53 -10.35
CA GLY A 158 7.27 6.85 -10.80
C GLY A 158 6.12 7.73 -11.25
N TYR A 159 5.01 7.12 -11.68
CA TYR A 159 3.74 7.80 -11.98
C TYR A 159 2.57 6.84 -11.78
N VAL A 160 1.36 7.38 -11.66
CA VAL A 160 0.12 6.60 -11.60
C VAL A 160 -0.33 6.28 -13.02
N THR A 161 -0.44 4.99 -13.36
CA THR A 161 -0.95 4.54 -14.67
C THR A 161 -2.46 4.81 -14.78
N ASP A 162 -3.01 4.86 -16.00
CA ASP A 162 -4.45 5.05 -16.19
C ASP A 162 -5.26 3.93 -15.51
N GLU A 163 -4.79 2.67 -15.59
CA GLU A 163 -5.39 1.52 -14.92
C GLU A 163 -5.39 1.70 -13.38
N ALA A 164 -4.26 2.14 -12.81
CA ALA A 164 -4.16 2.40 -11.39
C ALA A 164 -5.07 3.55 -10.95
N HIS A 165 -5.14 4.61 -11.74
CA HIS A 165 -6.02 5.76 -11.48
C HIS A 165 -7.49 5.34 -11.39
N GLU A 166 -7.99 4.55 -12.34
CA GLU A 166 -9.36 4.03 -12.32
C GLU A 166 -9.68 3.26 -11.01
N LEU A 167 -8.72 2.46 -10.51
CA LEU A 167 -8.87 1.74 -9.25
C LEU A 167 -8.87 2.68 -8.04
N LEU A 168 -8.03 3.72 -8.04
CA LEU A 168 -8.01 4.73 -6.98
C LEU A 168 -9.33 5.50 -6.90
N VAL A 169 -9.94 5.85 -8.05
CA VAL A 169 -11.21 6.57 -8.15
C VAL A 169 -12.36 5.82 -7.45
N ASP A 170 -12.35 4.50 -7.50
CA ASP A 170 -13.40 3.66 -6.90
C ASP A 170 -13.09 3.24 -5.44
N SER A 171 -11.91 3.59 -4.89
CA SER A 171 -11.45 3.10 -3.59
C SER A 171 -12.04 3.86 -2.39
N ASN A 172 -12.46 3.12 -1.36
CA ASN A 172 -12.85 3.67 -0.06
C ASN A 172 -11.63 3.96 0.83
N LEU A 173 -10.58 3.13 0.71
CA LEU A 173 -9.29 3.34 1.36
C LEU A 173 -8.16 3.26 0.33
N ILE A 174 -7.31 4.26 0.32
CA ILE A 174 -6.19 4.41 -0.61
C ILE A 174 -4.90 4.42 0.18
N VAL A 175 -4.01 3.46 -0.07
CA VAL A 175 -2.62 3.48 0.40
C VAL A 175 -1.78 3.95 -0.78
N LEU A 176 -1.30 5.19 -0.72
CA LEU A 176 -0.64 5.84 -1.85
C LEU A 176 0.76 6.29 -1.48
N GLU A 177 1.72 6.02 -2.35
CA GLU A 177 3.08 6.49 -2.19
C GLU A 177 3.15 8.01 -2.07
N SER A 178 3.98 8.48 -1.13
CA SER A 178 4.44 9.85 -1.00
C SER A 178 5.91 9.80 -0.58
N ASN A 179 6.77 9.48 -1.56
CA ASN A 179 8.13 9.05 -1.25
C ASN A 179 9.02 10.22 -0.84
N HIS A 180 9.04 11.31 -1.59
CA HIS A 180 10.02 12.36 -1.40
C HIS A 180 9.45 13.77 -1.63
N ASP A 181 10.04 14.73 -0.95
CA ASP A 181 9.96 16.13 -1.28
C ASP A 181 11.00 16.46 -2.36
N VAL A 182 10.59 17.14 -3.43
CA VAL A 182 11.44 17.37 -4.61
C VAL A 182 12.63 18.24 -4.27
N ASP A 183 12.43 19.33 -3.52
CA ASP A 183 13.52 20.25 -3.15
C ASP A 183 14.50 19.58 -2.19
N THR A 184 14.01 18.87 -1.19
CA THR A 184 14.85 18.11 -0.25
C THR A 184 15.68 17.06 -0.99
N LEU A 185 15.10 16.34 -1.96
CA LEU A 185 15.81 15.39 -2.78
C LEU A 185 16.91 16.07 -3.63
N GLN A 186 16.63 17.24 -4.21
CA GLN A 186 17.63 17.97 -4.99
C GLN A 186 18.85 18.37 -4.15
N PHE A 187 18.65 18.77 -2.90
CA PHE A 187 19.73 19.26 -2.04
C PHE A 187 20.34 18.21 -1.11
N CYS A 188 19.79 16.99 -1.00
CA CYS A 188 20.33 15.92 -0.19
C CYS A 188 21.67 15.38 -0.72
N ASN A 189 22.34 14.56 0.09
CA ASN A 189 23.68 14.01 -0.23
C ASN A 189 23.65 12.80 -1.19
N TYR A 190 22.52 12.45 -1.78
CA TYR A 190 22.47 11.34 -2.73
C TYR A 190 23.29 11.62 -3.98
N PRO A 191 24.00 10.61 -4.53
CA PRO A 191 24.63 10.70 -5.84
C PRO A 191 23.62 11.10 -6.93
N TYR A 192 24.09 11.82 -7.94
CA TYR A 192 23.24 12.32 -9.02
C TYR A 192 22.43 11.23 -9.75
N ASN A 193 23.04 10.06 -9.98
CA ASN A 193 22.37 8.93 -10.59
C ASN A 193 21.19 8.39 -9.72
N ILE A 194 21.32 8.42 -8.40
CA ILE A 194 20.23 8.03 -7.49
C ILE A 194 19.09 9.04 -7.54
N LYS A 195 19.41 10.34 -7.50
CA LYS A 195 18.39 11.39 -7.65
C LYS A 195 17.63 11.27 -8.97
N ARG A 196 18.35 11.04 -10.09
CA ARG A 196 17.75 10.81 -11.41
C ARG A 196 16.84 9.58 -11.44
N ARG A 197 17.25 8.48 -10.80
CA ARG A 197 16.44 7.26 -10.68
C ARG A 197 15.15 7.57 -9.94
N ILE A 198 15.24 8.21 -8.77
CA ILE A 198 14.06 8.54 -7.94
C ILE A 198 13.06 9.44 -8.70
N LEU A 199 13.56 10.43 -9.46
CA LEU A 199 12.75 11.38 -10.22
C LEU A 199 12.28 10.86 -11.60
N SER A 200 12.65 9.64 -11.99
CA SER A 200 12.26 9.08 -13.29
C SER A 200 10.88 8.46 -13.27
N ASP A 201 10.32 8.21 -14.45
CA ASP A 201 9.05 7.48 -14.61
C ASP A 201 9.07 6.08 -13.99
N PHE A 202 10.24 5.52 -13.73
CA PHE A 202 10.44 4.23 -13.05
C PHE A 202 10.94 4.40 -11.61
N GLY A 203 10.85 5.59 -11.05
CA GLY A 203 11.27 5.91 -9.69
C GLY A 203 10.11 5.85 -8.70
N HIS A 204 9.83 7.00 -8.07
CA HIS A 204 8.85 7.11 -6.99
C HIS A 204 8.04 8.40 -7.09
N LEU A 205 6.79 8.36 -6.59
CA LEU A 205 5.93 9.54 -6.51
C LEU A 205 6.49 10.56 -5.51
N SER A 206 6.56 11.83 -5.93
CA SER A 206 6.82 12.95 -5.02
C SER A 206 5.54 13.35 -4.26
N ASN A 207 5.72 14.10 -3.16
CA ASN A 207 4.57 14.64 -2.41
C ASN A 207 3.64 15.47 -3.30
N GLU A 208 4.21 16.30 -4.21
CA GLU A 208 3.41 17.13 -5.12
C GLU A 208 2.64 16.27 -6.14
N THR A 209 3.28 15.24 -6.68
CA THR A 209 2.63 14.32 -7.64
C THR A 209 1.49 13.57 -6.97
N THR A 210 1.71 13.10 -5.75
CA THR A 210 0.67 12.45 -4.93
C THR A 210 -0.51 13.39 -4.67
N GLY A 211 -0.24 14.65 -4.29
CA GLY A 211 -1.29 15.65 -4.08
C GLY A 211 -2.10 15.94 -5.34
N LYS A 212 -1.45 16.07 -6.50
CA LYS A 212 -2.12 16.27 -7.79
C LYS A 212 -2.96 15.06 -8.20
N GLU A 213 -2.47 13.85 -7.95
CA GLU A 213 -3.21 12.64 -8.25
C GLU A 213 -4.47 12.53 -7.38
N LEU A 214 -4.37 12.85 -6.10
CA LEU A 214 -5.54 12.90 -5.22
C LEU A 214 -6.59 13.92 -5.67
N CYS A 215 -6.18 15.06 -6.22
CA CYS A 215 -7.14 16.01 -6.80
C CYS A 215 -7.89 15.41 -7.99
N LYS A 216 -7.20 14.72 -8.93
CA LYS A 216 -7.85 14.04 -10.06
C LYS A 216 -8.79 12.93 -9.59
N VAL A 217 -8.35 12.13 -8.62
CA VAL A 217 -9.20 11.09 -8.01
C VAL A 217 -10.47 11.71 -7.42
N LEU A 218 -10.39 12.87 -6.78
CA LEU A 218 -11.55 13.57 -6.24
C LEU A 218 -12.44 14.20 -7.30
N ASP A 219 -11.88 14.65 -8.43
CA ASP A 219 -12.66 15.18 -9.56
C ASP A 219 -13.55 14.10 -10.20
N GLU A 220 -13.07 12.86 -10.26
CA GLU A 220 -13.73 11.74 -10.94
C GLU A 220 -14.49 10.81 -9.98
N GLY A 221 -14.16 10.85 -8.69
CA GLY A 221 -14.70 9.93 -7.68
C GLY A 221 -16.21 10.08 -7.45
N LYS A 222 -16.84 8.94 -7.18
CA LYS A 222 -18.31 8.82 -7.03
C LYS A 222 -18.73 8.69 -5.57
N TRP A 223 -17.91 9.14 -4.63
CA TRP A 223 -18.24 9.08 -3.21
C TRP A 223 -19.50 9.90 -2.92
N GLY A 224 -20.43 9.30 -2.16
CA GLY A 224 -21.65 9.99 -1.75
C GLY A 224 -21.35 11.15 -0.78
N LEU A 225 -22.33 12.02 -0.58
CA LEU A 225 -22.20 13.18 0.33
C LEU A 225 -21.84 12.81 1.79
N LEU A 226 -21.92 11.55 2.16
CA LEU A 226 -21.67 11.03 3.53
C LEU A 226 -20.43 10.12 3.62
N GLU A 227 -19.76 9.86 2.51
CA GLU A 227 -18.58 8.99 2.46
C GLU A 227 -17.40 9.77 1.88
N THR A 228 -16.35 9.93 2.67
CA THR A 228 -15.06 10.46 2.21
C THR A 228 -14.06 9.32 2.17
N PRO A 229 -13.24 9.21 1.11
CA PRO A 229 -12.18 8.21 1.07
C PRO A 229 -11.15 8.48 2.16
N THR A 230 -10.57 7.41 2.70
CA THR A 230 -9.42 7.50 3.59
C THR A 230 -8.14 7.32 2.77
N VAL A 231 -7.21 8.24 2.91
CA VAL A 231 -5.90 8.18 2.24
C VAL A 231 -4.79 7.98 3.27
N LEU A 232 -4.00 6.94 3.08
CA LEU A 232 -2.84 6.63 3.89
C LEU A 232 -1.57 6.86 3.07
N LEU A 233 -0.82 7.90 3.42
CA LEU A 233 0.45 8.20 2.77
C LEU A 233 1.48 7.14 3.17
N ALA A 234 2.09 6.50 2.19
CA ALA A 234 2.94 5.33 2.36
C ALA A 234 4.33 5.53 1.73
N HIS A 235 5.24 4.62 2.04
CA HIS A 235 6.56 4.49 1.42
C HIS A 235 7.41 5.78 1.45
N LEU A 236 7.38 6.52 2.57
CA LEU A 236 8.16 7.75 2.73
C LEU A 236 9.66 7.44 2.80
N SER A 237 10.47 8.19 2.04
CA SER A 237 11.91 8.16 2.11
C SER A 237 12.41 8.64 3.48
N LYS A 238 13.43 7.98 4.01
CA LYS A 238 14.05 8.37 5.28
C LYS A 238 14.87 9.66 5.18
N GLU A 239 15.50 9.87 4.04
CA GLU A 239 16.49 10.94 3.85
C GLU A 239 15.88 12.20 3.23
N THR A 240 14.74 12.04 2.53
CA THR A 240 14.18 13.12 1.70
C THR A 240 12.71 13.40 1.99
N ASN A 241 12.18 12.84 3.09
CA ASN A 241 10.80 13.07 3.51
C ASN A 241 10.60 12.79 5.01
N PHE A 242 9.52 13.33 5.56
CA PHE A 242 8.99 13.00 6.88
C PHE A 242 7.48 13.30 6.91
N PRO A 243 6.70 12.71 7.83
CA PRO A 243 5.23 12.79 7.81
C PRO A 243 4.67 14.20 7.68
N GLU A 244 5.14 15.14 8.49
CA GLU A 244 4.61 16.50 8.52
C GLU A 244 4.88 17.26 7.20
N MET A 245 6.01 16.98 6.54
CA MET A 245 6.34 17.56 5.24
C MET A 245 5.42 17.00 4.15
N ALA A 246 5.28 15.68 4.09
CA ALA A 246 4.38 15.04 3.12
C ALA A 246 2.95 15.56 3.25
N GLU A 247 2.41 15.55 4.47
CA GLU A 247 1.06 16.06 4.73
C GLU A 247 0.90 17.54 4.39
N ALA A 248 1.86 18.39 4.75
CA ALA A 248 1.78 19.82 4.48
C ALA A 248 1.82 20.12 2.97
N THR A 249 2.71 19.43 2.22
CA THR A 249 2.82 19.59 0.77
C THR A 249 1.53 19.15 0.08
N ILE A 250 1.01 17.98 0.42
CA ILE A 250 -0.22 17.44 -0.19
C ILE A 250 -1.42 18.35 0.14
N LYS A 251 -1.57 18.77 1.40
CA LYS A 251 -2.61 19.74 1.80
C LYS A 251 -2.53 21.02 0.98
N GLY A 252 -1.33 21.59 0.82
CA GLY A 252 -1.13 22.80 0.02
C GLY A 252 -1.54 22.62 -1.45
N VAL A 253 -1.17 21.51 -2.07
CA VAL A 253 -1.58 21.17 -3.44
C VAL A 253 -3.10 21.04 -3.53
N MET A 254 -3.72 20.27 -2.64
CA MET A 254 -5.17 20.05 -2.63
C MET A 254 -5.95 21.36 -2.40
N GLU A 255 -5.51 22.19 -1.46
CA GLU A 255 -6.15 23.47 -1.15
C GLU A 255 -6.11 24.44 -2.34
N SER A 256 -5.03 24.41 -3.14
CA SER A 256 -4.92 25.24 -4.36
C SER A 256 -5.94 24.84 -5.44
N GLU A 257 -6.40 23.59 -5.43
CA GLU A 257 -7.45 23.05 -6.32
C GLU A 257 -8.84 23.05 -5.66
N GLY A 258 -8.97 23.60 -4.43
CA GLY A 258 -10.24 23.72 -3.72
C GLY A 258 -10.66 22.51 -2.90
N TYR A 259 -9.76 21.54 -2.71
CA TYR A 259 -9.99 20.36 -1.89
C TYR A 259 -9.37 20.50 -0.48
N TYR A 260 -10.02 19.94 0.53
CA TYR A 260 -9.61 20.09 1.92
C TYR A 260 -9.60 18.75 2.63
N VAL A 261 -8.50 18.43 3.29
CA VAL A 261 -8.39 17.28 4.21
C VAL A 261 -9.34 17.47 5.40
N GLY A 262 -10.00 16.40 5.82
CA GLY A 262 -11.05 16.40 6.82
C GLY A 262 -12.44 16.80 6.30
N ARG A 263 -12.53 17.16 5.01
CA ARG A 263 -13.81 17.46 4.34
C ARG A 263 -14.04 16.60 3.09
N HIS A 264 -13.03 16.45 2.26
CA HIS A 264 -13.12 15.71 0.99
C HIS A 264 -12.39 14.37 1.06
N ILE A 265 -11.36 14.28 1.89
CA ILE A 265 -10.67 13.05 2.27
C ILE A 265 -10.34 13.07 3.76
N ASP A 266 -10.22 11.89 4.38
CA ASP A 266 -9.47 11.70 5.61
C ASP A 266 -8.05 11.28 5.23
N MET A 267 -7.02 11.85 5.87
CA MET A 267 -5.62 11.59 5.52
C MET A 267 -4.77 11.34 6.76
N ALA A 268 -3.94 10.30 6.69
CA ALA A 268 -2.93 9.99 7.69
C ALA A 268 -1.65 9.49 7.00
N THR A 269 -0.53 9.51 7.71
CA THR A 269 0.75 9.01 7.20
C THR A 269 1.14 7.73 7.95
N LEU A 270 1.46 6.68 7.18
CA LEU A 270 1.93 5.40 7.72
C LEU A 270 3.36 5.51 8.24
N SER A 271 3.61 4.87 9.38
CA SER A 271 4.95 4.81 9.95
C SER A 271 5.83 3.80 9.23
N ARG A 272 7.12 4.10 9.16
CA ARG A 272 8.13 3.22 8.58
C ARG A 272 8.32 1.92 9.36
N ASP A 273 8.23 1.98 10.67
CA ASP A 273 8.68 0.92 11.59
C ASP A 273 7.73 0.68 12.77
N GLN A 274 6.56 1.31 12.76
CA GLN A 274 5.52 1.12 13.76
C GLN A 274 4.25 0.60 13.09
N VAL A 275 3.61 -0.33 13.77
CA VAL A 275 2.31 -0.86 13.35
C VAL A 275 1.27 0.24 13.43
N SER A 276 0.49 0.41 12.38
CA SER A 276 -0.60 1.39 12.34
C SER A 276 -1.82 0.90 13.15
N ASP A 277 -2.79 1.79 13.33
CA ASP A 277 -4.13 1.37 13.69
C ASP A 277 -4.72 0.44 12.61
N VAL A 278 -5.73 -0.34 12.96
CA VAL A 278 -6.51 -1.12 12.00
C VAL A 278 -7.58 -0.22 11.40
N TYR A 279 -7.50 0.02 10.11
CA TYR A 279 -8.46 0.80 9.34
C TYR A 279 -9.57 -0.10 8.83
N MET A 280 -10.80 0.36 8.97
CA MET A 280 -11.98 -0.25 8.34
C MET A 280 -12.18 0.39 6.97
N VAL A 281 -12.34 -0.43 5.93
CA VAL A 281 -12.52 0.03 4.54
C VAL A 281 -13.98 0.38 4.26
#